data_c6868c299d9f4d9721ecf7348fcc672e
#
_entry.id   c6868c299d9f4d9721ecf7348fcc672e
#
_cell.length_a   1.000
_cell.length_b   1.000
_cell.length_c   1.000
_cell.angle_alpha   90.00
_cell.angle_beta   90.00
_cell.angle_gamma   90.00
#
_symmetry.space_group_name_H-M   'P 1'
#
loop_
_entity.id
_entity.type
_entity.pdbx_description
1 polymer ?
#
loop_
_entity_poly.entity_id
_entity_poly.type
_entity_poly.pdbx_seq_one_letter_code
_entity_poly.pdbx_strand_id
1 'polypeptide(L)'
;MNENNQKRALITGSSRGIGRAIAIALAKDGYEVIVHCAGNVAKAEDTKRMIEEQGGVASVLVADLCNTDCVKQLADEMGEIDILVLNASLQIRRPWIEIPLTECYDQLNCNFVASMMLIQAAVPHMKEQKWGRIVTIGSVQEAKPHPDMLVYSSSKAAQTKMAQSLALQLAKDGITVNNVAPGVIYTDRNMEALSDEAYVKQVTDSIPVGFYGEPQDLAGIVSLLCSNEGRYITGQNIFVDGGKSIQ
;
A
#
# COMPACT_ATOMS: atom_id res chain seq x y z
N MET A 1 33.98 -1.93 10.08
CA MET A 1 32.57 -2.16 10.48
C MET A 1 31.86 -0.88 10.09
N ASN A 2 31.21 -0.89 8.94
CA ASN A 2 30.59 0.30 8.36
C ASN A 2 29.39 0.72 9.20
N GLU A 3 29.32 2.02 9.44
CA GLU A 3 28.23 2.71 10.11
C GLU A 3 26.88 2.28 9.55
N ASN A 4 25.96 2.00 10.44
CA ASN A 4 24.52 1.77 10.28
C ASN A 4 23.95 2.11 8.90
N ASN A 5 24.00 1.18 7.96
CA ASN A 5 23.18 1.27 6.78
C ASN A 5 21.78 0.72 7.13
N GLN A 6 21.03 1.50 7.90
CA GLN A 6 19.66 1.19 8.24
C GLN A 6 18.84 1.15 6.96
N LYS A 7 18.15 0.04 6.69
CA LYS A 7 17.33 -0.09 5.48
C LYS A 7 16.18 0.91 5.48
N ARG A 8 15.92 1.47 4.31
CA ARG A 8 14.93 2.53 4.11
C ARG A 8 13.65 2.01 3.47
N ALA A 9 12.52 2.38 4.05
CA ALA A 9 11.19 1.98 3.62
C ALA A 9 10.35 3.20 3.20
N LEU A 10 9.90 3.23 1.95
CA LEU A 10 8.89 4.18 1.49
C LEU A 10 7.51 3.53 1.56
N ILE A 11 6.58 4.15 2.27
CA ILE A 11 5.18 3.73 2.33
C ILE A 11 4.30 4.82 1.74
N THR A 12 3.74 4.59 0.55
CA THR A 12 2.86 5.59 -0.07
C THR A 12 1.52 5.68 0.65
N GLY A 13 1.01 6.91 0.83
CA GLY A 13 -0.27 7.16 1.51
C GLY A 13 -0.26 6.78 2.99
N SER A 14 0.85 6.99 3.68
CA SER A 14 1.06 6.57 5.08
C SER A 14 0.77 7.65 6.13
N SER A 15 0.15 8.75 5.74
CA SER A 15 -0.29 9.79 6.69
C SER A 15 -1.46 9.36 7.59
N ARG A 16 -2.17 8.28 7.27
CA ARG A 16 -3.32 7.74 8.03
C ARG A 16 -3.64 6.28 7.67
N GLY A 17 -4.58 5.69 8.40
CA GLY A 17 -5.18 4.37 8.09
C GLY A 17 -4.14 3.25 7.98
N ILE A 18 -4.33 2.37 7.00
CA ILE A 18 -3.47 1.20 6.76
C ILE A 18 -2.00 1.62 6.58
N GLY A 19 -1.73 2.62 5.75
CA GLY A 19 -0.37 3.08 5.50
C GLY A 19 0.34 3.57 6.77
N ARG A 20 -0.36 4.30 7.66
CA ARG A 20 0.18 4.70 8.97
C ARG A 20 0.53 3.50 9.84
N ALA A 21 -0.37 2.52 9.94
CA ALA A 21 -0.13 1.33 10.75
C ALA A 21 1.08 0.53 10.24
N ILE A 22 1.23 0.40 8.93
CA ILE A 22 2.39 -0.23 8.30
C ILE A 22 3.67 0.59 8.56
N ALA A 23 3.63 1.92 8.42
CA ALA A 23 4.77 2.79 8.65
C ALA A 23 5.30 2.66 10.11
N ILE A 24 4.39 2.67 11.09
CA ILE A 24 4.75 2.49 12.50
C ILE A 24 5.32 1.08 12.75
N ALA A 25 4.75 0.04 12.14
CA ALA A 25 5.25 -1.33 12.31
C ALA A 25 6.66 -1.49 11.73
N LEU A 26 6.91 -1.01 10.51
CA LEU A 26 8.25 -1.10 9.90
C LEU A 26 9.30 -0.27 10.66
N ALA A 27 8.91 0.88 11.23
CA ALA A 27 9.81 1.63 12.10
C ALA A 27 10.18 0.86 13.39
N LYS A 28 9.21 0.13 13.99
CA LYS A 28 9.47 -0.77 15.14
C LYS A 28 10.39 -1.94 14.78
N ASP A 29 10.33 -2.41 13.53
CA ASP A 29 11.23 -3.44 13.01
C ASP A 29 12.65 -2.90 12.73
N GLY A 30 12.88 -1.60 12.96
CA GLY A 30 14.21 -0.96 12.85
C GLY A 30 14.50 -0.35 11.47
N TYR A 31 13.52 -0.18 10.60
CA TYR A 31 13.69 0.48 9.31
C TYR A 31 13.58 2.01 9.45
N GLU A 32 14.35 2.77 8.65
CA GLU A 32 14.10 4.19 8.43
C GLU A 32 12.87 4.34 7.52
N VAL A 33 11.89 5.13 7.94
CA VAL A 33 10.60 5.22 7.26
C VAL A 33 10.42 6.56 6.54
N ILE A 34 10.05 6.51 5.27
CA ILE A 34 9.58 7.68 4.54
C ILE A 34 8.05 7.64 4.52
N VAL A 35 7.45 8.56 5.23
CA VAL A 35 6.01 8.80 5.25
C VAL A 35 5.62 9.63 4.04
N HIS A 36 4.66 9.17 3.25
CA HIS A 36 4.19 9.90 2.06
C HIS A 36 2.73 10.31 2.19
N CYS A 37 2.41 11.51 1.68
CA CYS A 37 1.04 12.00 1.50
C CYS A 37 0.91 12.82 0.20
N ALA A 38 -0.34 12.94 -0.31
CA ALA A 38 -0.61 13.77 -1.49
C ALA A 38 -0.70 15.28 -1.15
N GLY A 39 -1.16 15.65 0.08
CA GLY A 39 -1.35 17.06 0.43
C GLY A 39 -1.61 17.32 1.90
N ASN A 40 -2.03 16.34 2.70
CA ASN A 40 -2.24 16.55 4.14
C ASN A 40 -0.93 16.35 4.91
N VAL A 41 -0.06 17.37 4.84
CA VAL A 41 1.26 17.37 5.48
C VAL A 41 1.14 17.22 7.00
N ALA A 42 0.18 17.87 7.63
CA ALA A 42 -0.01 17.80 9.09
C ALA A 42 -0.24 16.34 9.56
N LYS A 43 -1.09 15.57 8.86
CA LYS A 43 -1.30 14.16 9.19
C LYS A 43 -0.05 13.29 8.91
N ALA A 44 0.79 13.65 7.96
CA ALA A 44 2.05 12.95 7.69
C ALA A 44 3.07 13.25 8.79
N GLU A 45 3.20 14.49 9.22
CA GLU A 45 4.04 14.89 10.36
C GLU A 45 3.56 14.26 11.67
N ASP A 46 2.25 14.09 11.87
CA ASP A 46 1.72 13.33 13.01
C ASP A 46 2.19 11.87 12.99
N THR A 47 2.17 11.23 11.81
CA THR A 47 2.68 9.84 11.68
C THR A 47 4.18 9.78 11.95
N LYS A 48 4.96 10.72 11.41
CA LYS A 48 6.39 10.84 11.69
C LYS A 48 6.65 10.99 13.18
N ARG A 49 5.97 11.93 13.85
CA ARG A 49 6.10 12.14 15.30
C ARG A 49 5.80 10.86 16.09
N MET A 50 4.73 10.12 15.75
CA MET A 50 4.39 8.85 16.40
C MET A 50 5.51 7.81 16.27
N ILE A 51 6.23 7.80 15.16
CA ILE A 51 7.39 6.93 14.94
C ILE A 51 8.57 7.39 15.79
N GLU A 52 8.87 8.68 15.80
CA GLU A 52 10.00 9.27 16.54
C GLU A 52 9.80 9.15 18.07
N GLU A 53 8.58 9.31 18.58
CA GLU A 53 8.23 9.09 19.99
C GLU A 53 8.47 7.64 20.46
N GLN A 54 8.51 6.68 19.51
CA GLN A 54 8.82 5.27 19.77
C GLN A 54 10.29 4.93 19.47
N GLY A 55 11.14 5.94 19.22
CA GLY A 55 12.57 5.78 18.98
C GLY A 55 12.93 5.40 17.54
N GLY A 56 11.97 5.42 16.62
CA GLY A 56 12.20 5.19 15.18
C GLY A 56 12.70 6.44 14.46
N VAL A 57 13.11 6.27 13.21
CA VAL A 57 13.55 7.35 12.31
C VAL A 57 12.56 7.51 11.18
N ALA A 58 12.07 8.73 10.95
CA ALA A 58 11.14 8.99 9.88
C ALA A 58 11.34 10.36 9.22
N SER A 59 11.02 10.42 7.93
CA SER A 59 10.94 11.65 7.14
C SER A 59 9.60 11.73 6.40
N VAL A 60 9.29 12.88 5.81
CA VAL A 60 8.04 13.09 5.06
C VAL A 60 8.36 13.51 3.64
N LEU A 61 7.73 12.88 2.66
CA LEU A 61 7.69 13.32 1.27
C LEU A 61 6.25 13.56 0.82
N VAL A 62 6.06 14.58 -0.02
CA VAL A 62 4.73 15.02 -0.48
C VAL A 62 4.68 14.94 -1.99
N ALA A 63 3.74 14.18 -2.54
CA ALA A 63 3.51 14.10 -3.98
C ALA A 63 2.08 13.68 -4.30
N ASP A 64 1.47 14.28 -5.31
CA ASP A 64 0.20 13.79 -5.86
C ASP A 64 0.46 12.66 -6.86
N LEU A 65 0.10 11.43 -6.49
CA LEU A 65 0.30 10.26 -7.34
C LEU A 65 -0.65 10.19 -8.56
N CYS A 66 -1.66 11.06 -8.63
CA CYS A 66 -2.46 11.20 -9.85
C CYS A 66 -1.69 11.95 -10.95
N ASN A 67 -0.67 12.73 -10.58
CA ASN A 67 0.18 13.49 -11.48
C ASN A 67 1.53 12.80 -11.69
N THR A 68 1.79 12.34 -12.91
CA THR A 68 3.04 11.62 -13.25
C THR A 68 4.30 12.44 -13.09
N ASP A 69 4.24 13.78 -13.21
CA ASP A 69 5.41 14.63 -12.99
C ASP A 69 5.74 14.76 -11.50
N CYS A 70 4.71 14.80 -10.63
CA CYS A 70 4.91 14.70 -9.18
C CYS A 70 5.48 13.33 -8.79
N VAL A 71 5.08 12.25 -9.47
CA VAL A 71 5.64 10.90 -9.23
C VAL A 71 7.11 10.84 -9.63
N LYS A 72 7.53 11.46 -10.74
CA LYS A 72 8.95 11.55 -11.13
C LYS A 72 9.75 12.30 -10.07
N GLN A 73 9.24 13.46 -9.62
CA GLN A 73 9.89 14.23 -8.57
C GLN A 73 10.03 13.40 -7.27
N LEU A 74 8.98 12.71 -6.85
CA LEU A 74 9.04 11.79 -5.70
C LEU A 74 10.09 10.70 -5.88
N ALA A 75 10.19 10.12 -7.09
CA ALA A 75 11.18 9.10 -7.42
C ALA A 75 12.62 9.63 -7.30
N ASP A 76 12.86 10.88 -7.70
CA ASP A 76 14.16 11.53 -7.58
C ASP A 76 14.49 11.88 -6.10
N GLU A 77 13.49 12.31 -5.31
CA GLU A 77 13.66 12.74 -3.91
C GLU A 77 13.74 11.57 -2.90
N MET A 78 13.12 10.42 -3.21
CA MET A 78 13.09 9.29 -2.26
C MET A 78 14.48 8.67 -2.02
N GLY A 79 15.42 8.84 -2.95
CA GLY A 79 16.76 8.26 -2.88
C GLY A 79 16.77 6.72 -2.93
N GLU A 80 17.76 6.12 -2.30
CA GLU A 80 17.90 4.67 -2.25
C GLU A 80 16.84 4.05 -1.33
N ILE A 81 16.05 3.11 -1.85
CA ILE A 81 14.93 2.45 -1.16
C ILE A 81 15.13 0.94 -1.18
N ASP A 82 15.11 0.33 -0.01
CA ASP A 82 15.18 -1.12 0.19
C ASP A 82 13.80 -1.78 0.26
N ILE A 83 12.82 -1.06 0.81
CA ILE A 83 11.44 -1.52 1.01
C ILE A 83 10.48 -0.51 0.40
N LEU A 84 9.62 -0.98 -0.50
CA LEU A 84 8.60 -0.15 -1.14
C LEU A 84 7.21 -0.72 -0.89
N VAL A 85 6.40 0.01 -0.09
CA VAL A 85 5.00 -0.35 0.16
C VAL A 85 4.08 0.61 -0.59
N LEU A 86 3.43 0.10 -1.61
CA LEU A 86 2.53 0.83 -2.51
C LEU A 86 1.10 0.75 -1.99
N ASN A 87 0.80 1.60 -1.01
CA ASN A 87 -0.49 1.61 -0.31
C ASN A 87 -1.42 2.74 -0.77
N ALA A 88 -0.91 3.87 -1.24
CA ALA A 88 -1.74 4.97 -1.73
C ALA A 88 -2.73 4.50 -2.79
N SER A 89 -3.95 4.99 -2.70
CA SER A 89 -4.97 4.69 -3.71
C SER A 89 -6.07 5.73 -3.76
N LEU A 90 -6.56 5.97 -4.97
CA LEU A 90 -7.77 6.74 -5.24
C LEU A 90 -8.91 5.76 -5.54
N GLN A 91 -10.04 5.95 -4.87
CA GLN A 91 -11.26 5.17 -5.06
C GLN A 91 -12.44 6.12 -5.22
N ILE A 92 -13.07 6.08 -6.38
CA ILE A 92 -14.27 6.85 -6.69
C ILE A 92 -15.39 5.87 -6.99
N ARG A 93 -16.53 6.04 -6.31
CA ARG A 93 -17.76 5.27 -6.59
C ARG A 93 -18.61 6.04 -7.59
N ARG A 94 -18.95 5.38 -8.70
CA ARG A 94 -19.81 5.96 -9.73
C ARG A 94 -20.41 4.86 -10.61
N PRO A 95 -21.66 4.97 -11.07
CA PRO A 95 -22.20 4.13 -12.13
C PRO A 95 -21.29 4.16 -13.36
N TRP A 96 -21.00 3.01 -13.95
CA TRP A 96 -19.99 2.90 -15.01
C TRP A 96 -20.25 3.81 -16.21
N ILE A 97 -21.55 4.03 -16.55
CA ILE A 97 -21.96 4.87 -17.69
C ILE A 97 -21.69 6.38 -17.46
N GLU A 98 -21.49 6.78 -16.20
CA GLU A 98 -21.29 8.18 -15.82
C GLU A 98 -19.81 8.50 -15.51
N ILE A 99 -18.90 7.53 -15.65
CA ILE A 99 -17.48 7.73 -15.32
C ILE A 99 -16.84 8.67 -16.34
N PRO A 100 -16.45 9.89 -15.95
CA PRO A 100 -15.71 10.76 -16.84
C PRO A 100 -14.29 10.23 -17.05
N LEU A 101 -13.73 10.44 -18.23
CA LEU A 101 -12.42 9.93 -18.60
C LEU A 101 -11.30 10.44 -17.68
N THR A 102 -11.43 11.66 -17.15
CA THR A 102 -10.51 12.25 -16.17
C THR A 102 -10.45 11.43 -14.89
N GLU A 103 -11.59 11.06 -14.29
CA GLU A 103 -11.64 10.21 -13.09
C GLU A 103 -11.07 8.81 -13.36
N CYS A 104 -11.26 8.29 -14.58
CA CYS A 104 -10.66 7.02 -14.98
C CYS A 104 -9.12 7.14 -14.99
N TYR A 105 -8.57 8.17 -15.62
CA TYR A 105 -7.13 8.41 -15.64
C TYR A 105 -6.57 8.65 -14.25
N ASP A 106 -7.22 9.46 -13.41
CA ASP A 106 -6.76 9.74 -12.06
C ASP A 106 -6.64 8.46 -11.22
N GLN A 107 -7.65 7.58 -11.28
CA GLN A 107 -7.60 6.30 -10.57
C GLN A 107 -6.51 5.37 -11.12
N LEU A 108 -6.36 5.28 -12.44
CA LEU A 108 -5.31 4.45 -13.06
C LEU A 108 -3.92 5.00 -12.78
N ASN A 109 -3.73 6.31 -12.87
CA ASN A 109 -2.46 6.97 -12.56
C ASN A 109 -2.06 6.72 -11.12
N CYS A 110 -2.94 7.01 -10.16
CA CYS A 110 -2.66 6.85 -8.74
C CYS A 110 -2.40 5.38 -8.36
N ASN A 111 -3.28 4.47 -8.81
CA ASN A 111 -3.28 3.09 -8.31
C ASN A 111 -2.29 2.18 -9.04
N PHE A 112 -2.01 2.43 -10.33
CA PHE A 112 -1.21 1.53 -11.16
C PHE A 112 0.04 2.21 -11.73
N VAL A 113 -0.10 3.33 -12.45
CA VAL A 113 1.04 3.96 -13.15
C VAL A 113 2.08 4.47 -12.16
N ALA A 114 1.66 5.16 -11.10
CA ALA A 114 2.57 5.64 -10.05
C ALA A 114 3.29 4.48 -9.37
N SER A 115 2.58 3.37 -9.10
CA SER A 115 3.20 2.17 -8.53
C SER A 115 4.31 1.63 -9.44
N MET A 116 4.07 1.53 -10.75
CA MET A 116 5.05 1.07 -11.72
C MET A 116 6.27 2.00 -11.75
N MET A 117 6.06 3.32 -11.80
CA MET A 117 7.14 4.31 -11.85
C MET A 117 8.04 4.26 -10.59
N LEU A 118 7.44 4.16 -9.41
CA LEU A 118 8.19 4.05 -8.15
C LEU A 118 8.97 2.73 -8.06
N ILE A 119 8.41 1.61 -8.55
CA ILE A 119 9.15 0.35 -8.65
C ILE A 119 10.35 0.49 -9.58
N GLN A 120 10.17 1.12 -10.75
CA GLN A 120 11.27 1.36 -11.70
C GLN A 120 12.41 2.16 -11.09
N ALA A 121 12.09 3.14 -10.24
CA ALA A 121 13.10 3.95 -9.56
C ALA A 121 13.80 3.22 -8.41
N ALA A 122 13.10 2.37 -7.64
CA ALA A 122 13.66 1.66 -6.50
C ALA A 122 14.48 0.41 -6.89
N VAL A 123 14.08 -0.32 -7.93
CA VAL A 123 14.67 -1.61 -8.32
C VAL A 123 16.16 -1.57 -8.62
N PRO A 124 16.76 -0.54 -9.26
CA PRO A 124 18.19 -0.50 -9.51
C PRO A 124 19.02 -0.66 -8.24
N HIS A 125 18.74 0.12 -7.18
CA HIS A 125 19.40 -0.01 -5.87
C HIS A 125 19.19 -1.41 -5.27
N MET A 126 17.94 -1.92 -5.23
CA MET A 126 17.63 -3.24 -4.70
C MET A 126 18.41 -4.35 -5.41
N LYS A 127 18.65 -4.24 -6.73
CA LYS A 127 19.46 -5.19 -7.52
C LYS A 127 20.92 -5.14 -7.12
N GLU A 128 21.49 -3.96 -6.92
CA GLU A 128 22.86 -3.78 -6.45
C GLU A 128 23.08 -4.42 -5.07
N GLN A 129 22.12 -4.23 -4.17
CA GLN A 129 22.13 -4.81 -2.81
C GLN A 129 21.83 -6.31 -2.78
N LYS A 130 21.34 -6.90 -3.90
CA LYS A 130 20.81 -8.27 -3.93
C LYS A 130 19.74 -8.51 -2.86
N TRP A 131 19.02 -7.47 -2.52
CA TRP A 131 17.97 -7.47 -1.52
C TRP A 131 16.95 -6.37 -1.81
N GLY A 132 15.67 -6.70 -1.76
CA GLY A 132 14.58 -5.74 -1.88
C GLY A 132 13.25 -6.35 -1.49
N ARG A 133 12.33 -5.51 -1.02
CA ARG A 133 10.97 -5.91 -0.65
C ARG A 133 9.96 -4.94 -1.25
N ILE A 134 9.08 -5.46 -2.08
CA ILE A 134 8.01 -4.69 -2.72
C ILE A 134 6.68 -5.30 -2.30
N VAL A 135 5.82 -4.50 -1.68
CA VAL A 135 4.48 -4.90 -1.28
C VAL A 135 3.47 -3.92 -1.86
N THR A 136 2.53 -4.42 -2.65
CA THR A 136 1.37 -3.64 -3.09
C THR A 136 0.20 -3.89 -2.15
N ILE A 137 -0.56 -2.84 -1.83
CA ILE A 137 -1.82 -2.98 -1.10
C ILE A 137 -2.97 -2.98 -2.10
N GLY A 138 -3.44 -4.18 -2.38
CA GLY A 138 -4.55 -4.46 -3.27
C GLY A 138 -5.93 -4.18 -2.67
N SER A 139 -6.89 -5.03 -2.96
CA SER A 139 -8.23 -4.97 -2.39
C SER A 139 -8.98 -6.27 -2.63
N VAL A 140 -9.88 -6.64 -1.72
CA VAL A 140 -10.87 -7.71 -1.97
C VAL A 140 -11.67 -7.45 -3.26
N GLN A 141 -11.74 -6.20 -3.72
CA GLN A 141 -12.42 -5.79 -4.95
C GLN A 141 -11.82 -6.38 -6.23
N GLU A 142 -10.59 -6.88 -6.20
CA GLU A 142 -9.99 -7.59 -7.33
C GLU A 142 -10.59 -8.99 -7.56
N ALA A 143 -11.13 -9.61 -6.50
CA ALA A 143 -11.83 -10.90 -6.54
C ALA A 143 -13.36 -10.75 -6.49
N LYS A 144 -13.86 -9.77 -5.74
CA LYS A 144 -15.28 -9.47 -5.55
C LYS A 144 -15.57 -8.01 -5.91
N PRO A 145 -15.69 -7.67 -7.20
CA PRO A 145 -15.87 -6.28 -7.63
C PRO A 145 -17.23 -5.73 -7.18
N HIS A 146 -17.22 -4.47 -6.77
CA HIS A 146 -18.45 -3.71 -6.48
C HIS A 146 -18.93 -3.04 -7.76
N PRO A 147 -20.26 -3.05 -8.06
CA PRO A 147 -20.80 -2.51 -9.32
C PRO A 147 -20.42 -1.04 -9.58
N ASP A 148 -20.34 -0.20 -8.55
CA ASP A 148 -20.00 1.21 -8.69
C ASP A 148 -18.49 1.50 -8.58
N MET A 149 -17.63 0.50 -8.62
CA MET A 149 -16.17 0.64 -8.48
C MET A 149 -15.40 0.03 -9.64
N LEU A 150 -15.93 0.15 -10.87
CA LEU A 150 -15.34 -0.47 -12.06
C LEU A 150 -13.86 -0.16 -12.22
N VAL A 151 -13.49 1.12 -12.25
CA VAL A 151 -12.10 1.54 -12.49
C VAL A 151 -11.20 1.16 -11.32
N TYR A 152 -11.67 1.36 -10.08
CA TYR A 152 -10.92 0.98 -8.89
C TYR A 152 -10.62 -0.52 -8.86
N SER A 153 -11.62 -1.38 -9.02
CA SER A 153 -11.48 -2.84 -9.01
C SER A 153 -10.51 -3.30 -10.11
N SER A 154 -10.65 -2.73 -11.32
CA SER A 154 -9.78 -3.02 -12.45
C SER A 154 -8.33 -2.59 -12.18
N SER A 155 -8.12 -1.41 -11.61
CA SER A 155 -6.78 -0.91 -11.26
C SER A 155 -6.09 -1.79 -10.22
N LYS A 156 -6.85 -2.30 -9.22
CA LYS A 156 -6.31 -3.19 -8.19
C LYS A 156 -5.97 -4.58 -8.75
N ALA A 157 -6.80 -5.14 -9.62
CA ALA A 157 -6.48 -6.37 -10.33
C ALA A 157 -5.24 -6.22 -11.22
N ALA A 158 -5.09 -5.09 -11.91
CA ALA A 158 -3.89 -4.78 -12.70
C ALA A 158 -2.64 -4.67 -11.81
N GLN A 159 -2.73 -4.02 -10.64
CA GLN A 159 -1.63 -3.91 -9.68
C GLN A 159 -1.19 -5.29 -9.16
N THR A 160 -2.13 -6.18 -8.85
CA THR A 160 -1.84 -7.56 -8.44
C THR A 160 -1.13 -8.32 -9.56
N LYS A 161 -1.60 -8.21 -10.80
CA LYS A 161 -0.96 -8.86 -11.94
C LYS A 161 0.46 -8.31 -12.21
N MET A 162 0.66 -7.01 -12.05
CA MET A 162 1.99 -6.39 -12.12
C MET A 162 2.93 -6.98 -11.04
N ALA A 163 2.49 -7.09 -9.79
CA ALA A 163 3.29 -7.67 -8.71
C ALA A 163 3.71 -9.11 -9.03
N GLN A 164 2.80 -9.95 -9.52
CA GLN A 164 3.09 -11.32 -9.94
C GLN A 164 4.10 -11.38 -11.08
N SER A 165 3.97 -10.52 -12.09
CA SER A 165 4.89 -10.49 -13.24
C SER A 165 6.30 -10.04 -12.84
N LEU A 166 6.40 -9.06 -11.92
CA LEU A 166 7.69 -8.57 -11.43
C LEU A 166 8.36 -9.57 -10.49
N ALA A 167 7.59 -10.31 -9.69
CA ALA A 167 8.13 -11.40 -8.85
C ALA A 167 8.95 -12.40 -9.66
N LEU A 168 8.45 -12.80 -10.83
CA LEU A 168 9.17 -13.73 -11.74
C LEU A 168 10.49 -13.14 -12.26
N GLN A 169 10.53 -11.82 -12.51
CA GLN A 169 11.67 -11.15 -13.09
C GLN A 169 12.75 -10.81 -12.06
N LEU A 170 12.35 -10.51 -10.82
CA LEU A 170 13.22 -9.93 -9.80
C LEU A 170 13.70 -10.95 -8.75
N ALA A 171 13.09 -12.15 -8.69
CA ALA A 171 13.42 -13.15 -7.67
C ALA A 171 14.90 -13.54 -7.62
N LYS A 172 15.56 -13.66 -8.78
CA LYS A 172 17.00 -14.00 -8.88
C LYS A 172 17.92 -12.90 -8.35
N ASP A 173 17.40 -11.67 -8.24
CA ASP A 173 18.12 -10.53 -7.68
C ASP A 173 17.90 -10.37 -6.16
N GLY A 174 17.27 -11.36 -5.50
CA GLY A 174 16.99 -11.30 -4.06
C GLY A 174 15.82 -10.39 -3.68
N ILE A 175 15.01 -9.97 -4.66
CA ILE A 175 13.87 -9.06 -4.50
C ILE A 175 12.58 -9.87 -4.48
N THR A 176 11.75 -9.69 -3.44
CA THR A 176 10.39 -10.25 -3.42
C THR A 176 9.34 -9.20 -3.75
N VAL A 177 8.29 -9.62 -4.45
CA VAL A 177 7.17 -8.74 -4.81
C VAL A 177 5.87 -9.47 -4.48
N ASN A 178 5.07 -8.91 -3.58
CA ASN A 178 3.82 -9.51 -3.13
C ASN A 178 2.69 -8.50 -3.11
N ASN A 179 1.46 -8.98 -3.16
CA ASN A 179 0.25 -8.20 -2.97
C ASN A 179 -0.45 -8.62 -1.67
N VAL A 180 -0.89 -7.64 -0.88
CA VAL A 180 -1.78 -7.85 0.27
C VAL A 180 -3.11 -7.20 -0.06
N ALA A 181 -4.18 -7.97 -0.07
CA ALA A 181 -5.53 -7.57 -0.48
C ALA A 181 -6.45 -7.44 0.75
N PRO A 182 -6.64 -6.22 1.28
CA PRO A 182 -7.53 -6.00 2.42
C PRO A 182 -9.00 -6.23 2.07
N GLY A 183 -9.76 -6.72 3.05
CA GLY A 183 -11.20 -6.67 3.07
C GLY A 183 -11.74 -5.29 3.46
N VAL A 184 -12.80 -5.27 4.27
CA VAL A 184 -13.33 -4.03 4.85
C VAL A 184 -12.53 -3.68 6.09
N ILE A 185 -11.79 -2.57 6.03
CA ILE A 185 -10.93 -2.08 7.13
C ILE A 185 -11.47 -0.75 7.64
N TYR A 186 -11.58 -0.59 8.96
CA TYR A 186 -12.00 0.65 9.58
C TYR A 186 -10.92 1.73 9.39
N THR A 187 -11.24 2.70 8.56
CA THR A 187 -10.33 3.83 8.26
C THR A 187 -11.16 5.10 8.03
N ASP A 188 -10.51 6.27 8.02
CA ASP A 188 -11.17 7.55 7.70
C ASP A 188 -12.03 7.48 6.42
N ARG A 189 -11.66 6.64 5.46
CA ARG A 189 -12.40 6.45 4.19
C ARG A 189 -13.77 5.82 4.40
N ASN A 190 -13.88 4.90 5.37
CA ASN A 190 -15.09 4.10 5.61
C ASN A 190 -15.86 4.56 6.86
N MET A 191 -15.32 5.53 7.62
CA MET A 191 -15.86 5.95 8.91
C MET A 191 -17.31 6.43 8.80
N GLU A 192 -17.64 7.24 7.80
CA GLU A 192 -19.00 7.74 7.57
C GLU A 192 -19.97 6.59 7.27
N ALA A 193 -19.59 5.68 6.36
CA ALA A 193 -20.43 4.52 6.03
C ALA A 193 -20.59 3.57 7.22
N LEU A 194 -19.53 3.38 8.01
CA LEU A 194 -19.55 2.53 9.21
C LEU A 194 -20.14 3.22 10.46
N SER A 195 -20.69 4.42 10.34
CA SER A 195 -21.50 5.05 11.40
C SER A 195 -22.99 4.67 11.33
N ASP A 196 -23.45 4.07 10.24
CA ASP A 196 -24.81 3.55 10.06
C ASP A 196 -24.86 2.11 10.57
N GLU A 197 -25.63 1.86 11.64
CA GLU A 197 -25.76 0.53 12.26
C GLU A 197 -26.32 -0.53 11.31
N ALA A 198 -27.26 -0.17 10.42
CA ALA A 198 -27.81 -1.10 9.45
C ALA A 198 -26.76 -1.50 8.41
N TYR A 199 -25.95 -0.54 7.94
CA TYR A 199 -24.85 -0.81 7.04
C TYR A 199 -23.74 -1.64 7.73
N VAL A 200 -23.39 -1.33 8.98
CA VAL A 200 -22.42 -2.11 9.76
C VAL A 200 -22.87 -3.55 9.86
N LYS A 201 -24.16 -3.79 10.21
CA LYS A 201 -24.70 -5.14 10.28
C LYS A 201 -24.62 -5.86 8.94
N GLN A 202 -25.01 -5.22 7.85
CA GLN A 202 -24.91 -5.80 6.50
C GLN A 202 -23.46 -6.16 6.14
N VAL A 203 -22.51 -5.28 6.47
CA VAL A 203 -21.07 -5.50 6.20
C VAL A 203 -20.56 -6.68 7.04
N THR A 204 -20.81 -6.70 8.35
CA THR A 204 -20.32 -7.75 9.25
C THR A 204 -20.94 -9.10 8.94
N ASP A 205 -22.23 -9.16 8.61
CA ASP A 205 -22.92 -10.39 8.17
C ASP A 205 -22.31 -10.96 6.86
N SER A 206 -21.66 -10.11 6.06
CA SER A 206 -20.98 -10.49 4.81
C SER A 206 -19.51 -10.87 4.99
N ILE A 207 -19.01 -10.94 6.23
CA ILE A 207 -17.63 -11.30 6.55
C ILE A 207 -17.67 -12.56 7.45
N PRO A 208 -17.09 -13.70 7.04
CA PRO A 208 -17.17 -14.95 7.82
C PRO A 208 -16.71 -14.85 9.26
N VAL A 209 -15.68 -14.02 9.56
CA VAL A 209 -15.23 -13.81 10.96
C VAL A 209 -16.18 -12.93 11.78
N GLY A 210 -17.19 -12.29 11.16
CA GLY A 210 -18.25 -11.54 11.84
C GLY A 210 -17.89 -10.11 12.26
N PHE A 211 -16.73 -9.57 11.83
CA PHE A 211 -16.31 -8.19 12.09
C PHE A 211 -15.46 -7.64 10.93
N TYR A 212 -15.40 -6.31 10.80
CA TYR A 212 -14.47 -5.65 9.89
C TYR A 212 -13.08 -5.48 10.53
N GLY A 213 -12.03 -5.50 9.72
CA GLY A 213 -10.67 -5.38 10.24
C GLY A 213 -10.27 -3.95 10.60
N GLU A 214 -9.14 -3.84 11.29
CA GLU A 214 -8.47 -2.59 11.62
C GLU A 214 -7.16 -2.46 10.85
N PRO A 215 -6.59 -1.24 10.71
CA PRO A 215 -5.29 -1.05 10.03
C PRO A 215 -4.16 -1.94 10.56
N GLN A 216 -4.17 -2.26 11.86
CA GLN A 216 -3.18 -3.11 12.52
C GLN A 216 -3.21 -4.56 12.03
N ASP A 217 -4.37 -5.04 11.56
CA ASP A 217 -4.51 -6.40 11.03
C ASP A 217 -3.69 -6.62 9.75
N LEU A 218 -3.36 -5.52 9.05
CA LEU A 218 -2.51 -5.56 7.85
C LEU A 218 -1.02 -5.43 8.19
N ALA A 219 -0.69 -4.74 9.29
CA ALA A 219 0.69 -4.36 9.58
C ALA A 219 1.59 -5.59 9.80
N GLY A 220 1.09 -6.62 10.50
CA GLY A 220 1.87 -7.83 10.80
C GLY A 220 2.28 -8.62 9.56
N ILE A 221 1.37 -8.83 8.62
CA ILE A 221 1.71 -9.55 7.37
C ILE A 221 2.64 -8.72 6.48
N VAL A 222 2.46 -7.40 6.40
CA VAL A 222 3.37 -6.53 5.63
C VAL A 222 4.75 -6.51 6.25
N SER A 223 4.88 -6.43 7.58
CA SER A 223 6.15 -6.53 8.31
C SER A 223 6.86 -7.85 7.99
N LEU A 224 6.17 -8.99 8.06
CA LEU A 224 6.70 -10.29 7.65
C LEU A 224 7.22 -10.27 6.20
N LEU A 225 6.43 -9.77 5.25
CA LEU A 225 6.81 -9.73 3.84
C LEU A 225 7.99 -8.79 3.57
N CYS A 226 8.19 -7.77 4.39
CA CYS A 226 9.30 -6.82 4.32
C CYS A 226 10.58 -7.30 5.02
N SER A 227 10.50 -8.38 5.81
CA SER A 227 11.61 -8.91 6.61
C SER A 227 12.44 -9.97 5.86
N ASN A 228 13.45 -10.52 6.53
CA ASN A 228 14.21 -11.67 6.05
C ASN A 228 13.42 -12.99 6.15
N GLU A 229 12.48 -13.09 7.08
CA GLU A 229 11.58 -14.23 7.27
C GLU A 229 10.66 -14.40 6.06
N GLY A 230 10.30 -13.30 5.39
CA GLY A 230 9.50 -13.27 4.16
C GLY A 230 10.27 -13.62 2.87
N ARG A 231 11.57 -13.91 2.93
CA ARG A 231 12.45 -14.08 1.75
C ARG A 231 12.02 -15.17 0.75
N TYR A 232 11.21 -16.13 1.18
CA TYR A 232 10.73 -17.22 0.32
C TYR A 232 9.28 -17.01 -0.14
N ILE A 233 8.69 -15.86 0.19
CA ILE A 233 7.33 -15.46 -0.19
C ILE A 233 7.45 -14.43 -1.30
N THR A 234 7.11 -14.80 -2.55
CA THR A 234 7.09 -13.88 -3.69
C THR A 234 6.01 -14.26 -4.69
N GLY A 235 5.45 -13.28 -5.38
CA GLY A 235 4.37 -13.46 -6.35
C GLY A 235 3.01 -13.80 -5.73
N GLN A 236 2.88 -13.69 -4.40
CA GLN A 236 1.64 -14.05 -3.71
C GLN A 236 0.64 -12.90 -3.71
N ASN A 237 -0.63 -13.29 -3.75
CA ASN A 237 -1.76 -12.42 -3.47
C ASN A 237 -2.42 -12.90 -2.17
N ILE A 238 -2.25 -12.15 -1.07
CA ILE A 238 -2.66 -12.56 0.27
C ILE A 238 -3.88 -11.74 0.68
N PHE A 239 -5.03 -12.38 0.75
CA PHE A 239 -6.25 -11.75 1.26
C PHE A 239 -6.21 -11.66 2.79
N VAL A 240 -6.40 -10.44 3.32
CA VAL A 240 -6.57 -10.15 4.74
C VAL A 240 -7.95 -9.52 4.90
N ASP A 241 -8.98 -10.34 4.90
CA ASP A 241 -10.35 -9.92 4.63
C ASP A 241 -11.41 -10.63 5.49
N GLY A 242 -10.97 -11.40 6.50
CA GLY A 242 -11.86 -12.16 7.36
C GLY A 242 -12.62 -13.27 6.63
N GLY A 243 -12.12 -13.74 5.48
CA GLY A 243 -12.76 -14.76 4.66
C GLY A 243 -13.76 -14.21 3.63
N LYS A 244 -13.88 -12.90 3.49
CA LYS A 244 -14.86 -12.25 2.58
C LYS A 244 -14.69 -12.66 1.12
N SER A 245 -13.46 -12.89 0.65
CA SER A 245 -13.18 -13.24 -0.75
C SER A 245 -13.65 -14.63 -1.16
N ILE A 246 -13.84 -15.54 -0.20
CA ILE A 246 -14.22 -16.94 -0.45
C ILE A 246 -15.67 -17.27 -0.10
N GLN A 247 -16.46 -16.28 0.30
CA GLN A 247 -17.89 -16.41 0.62
C GLN A 247 -18.77 -16.34 -0.63
#